data_b50dd79cfd65cfa476dfbf7ce257e36f
#
_entry.id   b50dd79cfd65cfa476dfbf7ce257e36f
#
_cell.length_a   1.000
_cell.length_b   1.000
_cell.length_c   1.000
_cell.angle_alpha   90.00
_cell.angle_beta   90.00
_cell.angle_gamma   90.00
#
_symmetry.space_group_name_H-M   'P 1'
#
loop_
_entity.id
_entity.type
_entity.pdbx_description
1 polymer ?
#
loop_
_entity_poly.entity_id
_entity_poly.type
_entity_poly.pdbx_seq_one_letter_code
_entity_poly.pdbx_strand_id
1 'polypeptide(L)'
;VSLQLVIYLLGGLIGLYLLITLIFTYSVQQFPRNPVSDPPDWGRVIDTKIPAIDGGLLEVWRIEPQGASRGLIVFAHGWGRNRDRMVSRARIFADWGFTAVIHSARDHGGSSRRRFMNAVKFAEDIEAVLNWLGQPVVLYGHSVGSAGAIIAASRNSSRIRILFLEASYAYTKEALLSLYRWVNSFFGICFGPMILFWMDLFYGNKLDSVSPARLAPKIKMPVMLIHGEKDKRFPLAFALELKRSFAPGQAELYVGEGVGHSDSSQTSGYAGTLKSFLDRNPNNN
;
A
#
# COMPACT_ATOMS: atom_id res chain seq x y z
N VAL A 1 -28.76 41.09 -20.57
CA VAL A 1 -27.50 40.32 -20.75
C VAL A 1 -27.64 39.55 -22.04
N SER A 2 -26.71 39.71 -23.01
CA SER A 2 -26.80 38.99 -24.28
C SER A 2 -26.51 37.50 -24.08
N LEU A 3 -27.17 36.62 -24.83
CA LEU A 3 -26.93 35.18 -24.82
C LEU A 3 -25.44 34.83 -25.06
N GLN A 4 -24.81 35.61 -25.92
CA GLN A 4 -23.40 35.49 -26.27
C GLN A 4 -22.47 35.72 -25.06
N LEU A 5 -22.77 36.72 -24.22
CA LEU A 5 -22.03 37.00 -23.00
C LEU A 5 -22.18 35.84 -21.97
N VAL A 6 -23.41 35.32 -21.85
CA VAL A 6 -23.65 34.13 -20.96
C VAL A 6 -22.86 32.92 -21.42
N ILE A 7 -22.81 32.64 -22.73
CA ILE A 7 -22.03 31.54 -23.30
C ILE A 7 -20.52 31.72 -23.00
N TYR A 8 -19.97 32.93 -23.19
CA TYR A 8 -18.56 33.17 -22.89
C TYR A 8 -18.25 33.05 -21.40
N LEU A 9 -19.12 33.52 -20.52
CA LEU A 9 -18.95 33.38 -19.07
C LEU A 9 -19.00 31.92 -18.64
N LEU A 10 -19.96 31.14 -19.13
CA LEU A 10 -20.06 29.71 -18.84
C LEU A 10 -18.86 28.94 -19.38
N GLY A 11 -18.44 29.24 -20.61
CA GLY A 11 -17.23 28.64 -21.21
C GLY A 11 -15.97 28.95 -20.39
N GLY A 12 -15.83 30.18 -19.92
CA GLY A 12 -14.72 30.59 -19.06
C GLY A 12 -14.73 29.89 -17.72
N LEU A 13 -15.90 29.73 -17.07
CA LEU A 13 -16.02 28.98 -15.80
C LEU A 13 -15.70 27.53 -15.95
N ILE A 14 -16.17 26.88 -17.03
CA ILE A 14 -15.85 25.49 -17.33
C ILE A 14 -14.33 25.34 -17.56
N GLY A 15 -13.72 26.20 -18.37
CA GLY A 15 -12.29 26.19 -18.64
C GLY A 15 -11.46 26.35 -17.35
N LEU A 16 -11.87 27.27 -16.47
CA LEU A 16 -11.24 27.48 -15.17
C LEU A 16 -11.36 26.23 -14.27
N TYR A 17 -12.54 25.61 -14.21
CA TYR A 17 -12.76 24.39 -13.45
C TYR A 17 -11.87 23.24 -13.95
N LEU A 18 -11.77 23.04 -15.27
CA LEU A 18 -10.90 22.01 -15.86
C LEU A 18 -9.43 22.27 -15.53
N LEU A 19 -8.97 23.51 -15.61
CA LEU A 19 -7.61 23.89 -15.25
C LEU A 19 -7.32 23.63 -13.75
N ILE A 20 -8.23 24.01 -12.86
CA ILE A 20 -8.10 23.78 -11.42
C ILE A 20 -8.01 22.28 -11.12
N THR A 21 -8.87 21.47 -11.72
CA THR A 21 -8.86 20.02 -11.51
C THR A 21 -7.60 19.35 -12.06
N LEU A 22 -7.04 19.87 -13.15
CA LEU A 22 -5.76 19.42 -13.69
C LEU A 22 -4.61 19.74 -12.71
N ILE A 23 -4.58 20.94 -12.14
CA ILE A 23 -3.61 21.33 -11.11
C ILE A 23 -3.75 20.44 -9.88
N PHE A 24 -4.98 20.19 -9.41
CA PHE A 24 -5.21 19.27 -8.30
C PHE A 24 -4.77 17.85 -8.61
N THR A 25 -4.99 17.35 -9.83
CA THR A 25 -4.50 16.03 -10.27
C THR A 25 -2.99 15.89 -10.13
N TYR A 26 -2.24 16.96 -10.44
CA TYR A 26 -0.81 17.00 -10.19
C TYR A 26 -0.51 17.03 -8.68
N SER A 27 -1.18 17.89 -7.94
CA SER A 27 -0.89 18.18 -6.53
C SER A 27 -1.17 16.98 -5.61
N VAL A 28 -2.26 16.23 -5.82
CA VAL A 28 -2.59 15.05 -4.99
C VAL A 28 -1.59 13.89 -5.13
N GLN A 29 -0.75 13.92 -6.15
CA GLN A 29 0.31 12.95 -6.36
C GLN A 29 1.64 13.38 -5.73
N GLN A 30 1.70 14.57 -5.11
CA GLN A 30 2.86 15.08 -4.40
C GLN A 30 2.67 14.89 -2.91
N PHE A 31 3.77 14.67 -2.19
CA PHE A 31 3.77 14.60 -0.73
C PHE A 31 5.15 15.00 -0.21
N PRO A 32 5.22 15.51 1.04
CA PRO A 32 6.50 15.80 1.65
C PRO A 32 7.25 14.50 1.96
N ARG A 33 8.55 14.48 1.72
CA ARG A 33 9.41 13.38 2.13
C ARG A 33 9.70 13.52 3.63
N ASN A 34 9.23 12.54 4.39
CA ASN A 34 9.52 12.47 5.81
C ASN A 34 10.87 11.78 6.02
N PRO A 35 11.82 12.37 6.79
CA PRO A 35 13.05 11.70 7.15
C PRO A 35 12.75 10.45 7.99
N VAL A 36 13.68 9.49 7.98
CA VAL A 36 13.65 8.35 8.89
C VAL A 36 14.04 8.83 10.28
N SER A 37 13.22 8.59 11.30
CA SER A 37 13.40 9.10 12.65
C SER A 37 13.55 8.01 13.70
N ASP A 38 12.94 6.85 13.49
CA ASP A 38 12.82 5.79 14.48
C ASP A 38 13.47 4.48 13.98
N PRO A 39 14.81 4.35 14.05
CA PRO A 39 15.47 3.11 13.69
C PRO A 39 15.08 1.97 14.65
N PRO A 40 15.10 0.70 14.20
CA PRO A 40 14.85 -0.43 15.09
C PRO A 40 15.87 -0.49 16.22
N ASP A 41 15.39 -0.70 17.46
CA ASP A 41 16.18 -0.84 18.68
C ASP A 41 16.35 -2.33 19.10
N TRP A 42 16.07 -3.25 18.20
CA TRP A 42 16.05 -4.69 18.43
C TRP A 42 16.70 -5.49 17.27
N GLY A 43 17.21 -6.67 17.57
CA GLY A 43 17.88 -7.53 16.59
C GLY A 43 19.23 -6.95 16.10
N ARG A 44 19.84 -7.61 15.11
CA ARG A 44 21.00 -7.09 14.39
C ARG A 44 20.55 -6.30 13.16
N VAL A 45 20.60 -4.98 13.24
CA VAL A 45 20.19 -4.08 12.16
C VAL A 45 21.31 -3.92 11.14
N ILE A 46 21.04 -4.24 9.88
CA ILE A 46 21.88 -3.97 8.72
C ILE A 46 21.17 -2.89 7.92
N ASP A 47 21.70 -1.66 7.95
CA ASP A 47 21.20 -0.54 7.13
C ASP A 47 21.95 -0.49 5.82
N THR A 48 21.24 -0.57 4.71
CA THR A 48 21.84 -0.63 3.38
C THR A 48 20.97 0.06 2.33
N LYS A 49 21.55 0.23 1.14
CA LYS A 49 20.81 0.68 -0.05
C LYS A 49 20.94 -0.38 -1.14
N ILE A 50 19.83 -0.70 -1.78
CA ILE A 50 19.77 -1.66 -2.88
C ILE A 50 19.34 -0.97 -4.17
N PRO A 51 19.72 -1.47 -5.35
CA PRO A 51 19.25 -0.93 -6.62
C PRO A 51 17.71 -1.03 -6.76
N ALA A 52 17.07 0.05 -7.18
CA ALA A 52 15.70 0.04 -7.68
C ALA A 52 15.69 -0.35 -9.17
N ILE A 53 14.51 -0.73 -9.69
CA ILE A 53 14.37 -1.23 -11.07
C ILE A 53 14.80 -0.19 -12.12
N ASP A 54 14.68 1.10 -11.84
CA ASP A 54 14.96 2.20 -12.76
C ASP A 54 16.34 2.87 -12.57
N GLY A 55 17.25 2.20 -11.88
CA GLY A 55 18.60 2.70 -11.59
C GLY A 55 18.72 3.59 -10.37
N GLY A 56 17.63 3.84 -9.64
CA GLY A 56 17.66 4.49 -8.33
C GLY A 56 18.08 3.53 -7.21
N LEU A 57 18.05 4.04 -5.97
CA LEU A 57 18.38 3.26 -4.78
C LEU A 57 17.20 3.27 -3.81
N LEU A 58 16.94 2.13 -3.17
CA LEU A 58 16.03 1.98 -2.05
C LEU A 58 16.83 1.84 -0.75
N GLU A 59 16.46 2.60 0.28
CA GLU A 59 16.99 2.35 1.61
C GLU A 59 16.26 1.17 2.26
N VAL A 60 17.01 0.27 2.87
CA VAL A 60 16.50 -0.97 3.44
C VAL A 60 17.13 -1.22 4.79
N TRP A 61 16.31 -1.60 5.77
CA TRP A 61 16.75 -2.28 6.98
C TRP A 61 16.50 -3.78 6.85
N ARG A 62 17.55 -4.57 7.03
CA ARG A 62 17.46 -5.99 7.29
C ARG A 62 17.76 -6.22 8.77
N ILE A 63 16.81 -6.76 9.50
CA ILE A 63 16.89 -6.92 10.95
C ILE A 63 16.83 -8.40 11.25
N GLU A 64 17.95 -8.95 11.72
CA GLU A 64 18.07 -10.37 12.02
C GLU A 64 17.69 -10.64 13.47
N PRO A 65 16.89 -11.68 13.76
CA PRO A 65 16.53 -12.06 15.12
C PRO A 65 17.75 -12.59 15.88
N GLN A 66 17.63 -12.71 17.20
CA GLN A 66 18.60 -13.46 18.00
C GLN A 66 18.39 -14.95 17.74
N GLY A 67 19.38 -15.63 17.14
CA GLY A 67 19.32 -17.04 16.79
C GLY A 67 18.97 -17.32 15.33
N ALA A 68 18.60 -18.57 15.04
CA ALA A 68 18.28 -19.03 13.68
C ALA A 68 16.99 -18.39 13.17
N SER A 69 17.05 -17.84 11.95
CA SER A 69 15.86 -17.23 11.33
C SER A 69 14.89 -18.31 10.81
N ARG A 70 13.60 -18.13 11.08
CA ARG A 70 12.50 -18.94 10.51
C ARG A 70 12.20 -18.62 9.05
N GLY A 71 12.79 -17.56 8.50
CA GLY A 71 12.57 -17.09 7.14
C GLY A 71 12.54 -15.56 7.06
N LEU A 72 12.24 -15.04 5.87
CA LEU A 72 12.19 -13.61 5.62
C LEU A 72 10.76 -13.09 5.59
N ILE A 73 10.57 -11.90 6.14
CA ILE A 73 9.34 -11.12 5.95
C ILE A 73 9.70 -9.72 5.44
N VAL A 74 9.06 -9.29 4.35
CA VAL A 74 9.24 -7.96 3.74
C VAL A 74 8.06 -7.07 4.10
N PHE A 75 8.34 -5.83 4.50
CA PHE A 75 7.34 -4.84 4.87
C PHE A 75 7.35 -3.65 3.90
N ALA A 76 6.17 -3.34 3.33
CA ALA A 76 5.92 -2.19 2.46
C ALA A 76 4.98 -1.20 3.15
N HIS A 77 5.45 0.04 3.34
CA HIS A 77 4.71 1.12 4.03
C HIS A 77 3.64 1.79 3.15
N GLY A 78 2.81 2.65 3.75
CA GLY A 78 1.78 3.45 3.07
C GLY A 78 2.29 4.77 2.49
N TRP A 79 1.41 5.48 1.76
CA TRP A 79 1.68 6.76 1.11
C TRP A 79 2.14 7.85 2.09
N GLY A 80 3.16 8.63 1.69
CA GLY A 80 3.72 9.72 2.51
C GLY A 80 4.38 9.26 3.81
N ARG A 81 4.72 7.97 3.92
CA ARG A 81 5.44 7.37 5.06
C ARG A 81 6.81 6.88 4.59
N ASN A 82 7.53 6.20 5.45
CA ASN A 82 8.81 5.57 5.16
C ASN A 82 8.93 4.25 5.96
N ARG A 83 10.09 3.65 5.97
CA ARG A 83 10.36 2.38 6.65
C ARG A 83 10.06 2.41 8.15
N ASP A 84 10.17 3.56 8.85
CA ASP A 84 9.87 3.68 10.29
C ASP A 84 8.47 3.18 10.63
N ARG A 85 7.50 3.45 9.75
CA ARG A 85 6.10 3.09 9.98
C ARG A 85 5.87 1.60 10.18
N MET A 86 6.79 0.77 9.72
CA MET A 86 6.65 -0.69 9.77
C MET A 86 7.42 -1.32 10.94
N VAL A 87 8.24 -0.56 11.67
CA VAL A 87 9.12 -1.08 12.75
C VAL A 87 8.34 -1.82 13.82
N SER A 88 7.26 -1.24 14.33
CA SER A 88 6.44 -1.89 15.39
C SER A 88 5.80 -3.21 14.92
N ARG A 89 5.35 -3.29 13.66
CA ARG A 89 4.82 -4.51 13.06
C ARG A 89 5.91 -5.54 12.85
N ALA A 90 7.05 -5.10 12.36
CA ALA A 90 8.19 -5.97 12.12
C ALA A 90 8.72 -6.60 13.40
N ARG A 91 8.69 -5.87 14.53
CA ARG A 91 9.08 -6.40 15.84
C ARG A 91 8.26 -7.62 16.24
N ILE A 92 6.94 -7.61 16.03
CA ILE A 92 6.06 -8.74 16.34
C ILE A 92 6.49 -10.00 15.58
N PHE A 93 6.82 -9.88 14.30
CA PHE A 93 7.31 -11.02 13.51
C PHE A 93 8.74 -11.43 13.86
N ALA A 94 9.58 -10.49 14.26
CA ALA A 94 10.93 -10.79 14.74
C ALA A 94 10.88 -11.58 16.07
N ASP A 95 9.95 -11.26 16.96
CA ASP A 95 9.71 -12.02 18.20
C ASP A 95 9.28 -13.48 17.91
N TRP A 96 8.75 -13.75 16.71
CA TRP A 96 8.45 -15.11 16.22
C TRP A 96 9.62 -15.74 15.45
N GLY A 97 10.78 -15.07 15.40
CA GLY A 97 12.01 -15.57 14.79
C GLY A 97 12.18 -15.27 13.31
N PHE A 98 11.40 -14.34 12.71
CA PHE A 98 11.62 -13.93 11.33
C PHE A 98 12.72 -12.87 11.21
N THR A 99 13.52 -12.94 10.15
CA THR A 99 14.31 -11.80 9.68
C THR A 99 13.40 -10.81 9.01
N ALA A 100 13.29 -9.61 9.56
CA ALA A 100 12.46 -8.54 9.00
C ALA A 100 13.27 -7.70 7.99
N VAL A 101 12.65 -7.42 6.84
CA VAL A 101 13.19 -6.54 5.81
C VAL A 101 12.21 -5.40 5.59
N ILE A 102 12.62 -4.17 5.89
CA ILE A 102 11.78 -3.00 5.82
C ILE A 102 12.43 -2.01 4.85
N HIS A 103 11.71 -1.57 3.83
CA HIS A 103 12.23 -0.60 2.86
C HIS A 103 11.38 0.66 2.81
N SER A 104 11.98 1.79 2.43
CA SER A 104 11.24 2.95 1.94
C SER A 104 11.08 2.85 0.43
N ALA A 105 9.86 3.03 -0.07
CA ALA A 105 9.62 3.12 -1.49
C ALA A 105 10.35 4.34 -2.09
N ARG A 106 10.59 4.35 -3.40
CA ARG A 106 11.12 5.54 -4.10
C ARG A 106 10.29 6.77 -3.74
N ASP A 107 10.94 7.92 -3.72
CA ASP A 107 10.40 9.23 -3.30
C ASP A 107 9.96 9.33 -1.84
N HIS A 108 10.21 8.31 -1.02
CA HIS A 108 9.96 8.27 0.41
C HIS A 108 11.27 8.08 1.18
N GLY A 109 11.34 8.58 2.43
CA GLY A 109 12.52 8.48 3.28
C GLY A 109 13.81 8.91 2.56
N GLY A 110 14.86 8.10 2.67
CA GLY A 110 16.16 8.27 2.01
C GLY A 110 16.31 7.59 0.66
N SER A 111 15.24 6.95 0.13
CA SER A 111 15.26 6.33 -1.19
C SER A 111 15.31 7.37 -2.31
N SER A 112 15.75 6.97 -3.51
CA SER A 112 15.87 7.86 -4.67
C SER A 112 14.55 8.52 -5.05
N ARG A 113 14.63 9.73 -5.59
CA ARG A 113 13.45 10.48 -6.04
C ARG A 113 12.78 9.81 -7.24
N ARG A 114 11.46 9.78 -7.23
CA ARG A 114 10.64 9.32 -8.34
C ARG A 114 9.32 10.09 -8.37
N ARG A 115 9.10 10.89 -9.40
CA ARG A 115 7.83 11.64 -9.56
C ARG A 115 6.68 10.68 -9.85
N PHE A 116 5.47 11.10 -9.47
CA PHE A 116 4.22 10.39 -9.76
C PHE A 116 4.21 8.94 -9.26
N MET A 117 4.53 8.77 -7.97
CA MET A 117 4.41 7.47 -7.31
C MET A 117 2.96 6.97 -7.37
N ASN A 118 2.79 5.67 -7.45
CA ASN A 118 1.50 4.97 -7.44
C ASN A 118 1.70 3.52 -7.01
N ALA A 119 0.61 2.75 -6.86
CA ALA A 119 0.69 1.36 -6.40
C ALA A 119 1.57 0.47 -7.30
N VAL A 120 1.62 0.73 -8.61
CA VAL A 120 2.51 -0.02 -9.54
C VAL A 120 3.98 0.24 -9.23
N LYS A 121 4.35 1.50 -8.96
CA LYS A 121 5.73 1.84 -8.59
C LYS A 121 6.11 1.33 -7.19
N PHE A 122 5.14 1.26 -6.25
CA PHE A 122 5.35 0.55 -4.99
C PHE A 122 5.60 -0.95 -5.22
N ALA A 123 4.88 -1.58 -6.16
CA ALA A 123 5.12 -2.97 -6.53
C ALA A 123 6.51 -3.18 -7.14
N GLU A 124 6.96 -2.29 -8.02
CA GLU A 124 8.32 -2.32 -8.59
C GLU A 124 9.40 -2.26 -7.50
N ASP A 125 9.20 -1.43 -6.46
CA ASP A 125 10.11 -1.33 -5.35
C ASP A 125 10.11 -2.61 -4.48
N ILE A 126 8.95 -3.21 -4.26
CA ILE A 126 8.83 -4.53 -3.62
C ILE A 126 9.55 -5.58 -4.46
N GLU A 127 9.36 -5.61 -5.78
CA GLU A 127 10.02 -6.53 -6.70
C GLU A 127 11.54 -6.39 -6.66
N ALA A 128 12.07 -5.17 -6.54
CA ALA A 128 13.50 -4.92 -6.36
C ALA A 128 14.01 -5.56 -5.06
N VAL A 129 13.27 -5.42 -3.94
CA VAL A 129 13.61 -6.08 -2.67
C VAL A 129 13.55 -7.61 -2.80
N LEU A 130 12.51 -8.16 -3.45
CA LEU A 130 12.39 -9.60 -3.70
C LEU A 130 13.57 -10.13 -4.53
N ASN A 131 13.99 -9.37 -5.56
CA ASN A 131 15.13 -9.73 -6.40
C ASN A 131 16.44 -9.73 -5.62
N TRP A 132 16.64 -8.71 -4.78
CA TRP A 132 17.83 -8.62 -3.93
C TRP A 132 17.92 -9.77 -2.92
N LEU A 133 16.78 -10.20 -2.34
CA LEU A 133 16.75 -11.29 -1.37
C LEU A 133 16.94 -12.66 -2.02
N GLY A 134 16.54 -12.88 -3.26
CA GLY A 134 16.76 -14.10 -4.03
C GLY A 134 16.03 -15.36 -3.55
N GLN A 135 15.18 -15.26 -2.51
CA GLN A 135 14.48 -16.39 -1.91
C GLN A 135 13.01 -16.03 -1.58
N PRO A 136 12.12 -17.03 -1.40
CA PRO A 136 10.73 -16.78 -1.05
C PRO A 136 10.56 -16.12 0.32
N VAL A 137 9.60 -15.19 0.41
CA VAL A 137 9.33 -14.38 1.60
C VAL A 137 7.86 -14.43 2.02
N VAL A 138 7.59 -14.06 3.25
CA VAL A 138 6.29 -13.51 3.67
C VAL A 138 6.28 -12.04 3.27
N LEU A 139 5.19 -11.54 2.71
CA LEU A 139 5.06 -10.13 2.31
C LEU A 139 3.94 -9.45 3.08
N TYR A 140 4.27 -8.32 3.69
CA TYR A 140 3.32 -7.49 4.43
C TYR A 140 3.23 -6.10 3.79
N GLY A 141 2.04 -5.68 3.37
CA GLY A 141 1.78 -4.35 2.84
C GLY A 141 0.77 -3.57 3.67
N HIS A 142 0.99 -2.25 3.83
CA HIS A 142 0.07 -1.36 4.50
C HIS A 142 -0.44 -0.27 3.53
N SER A 143 -1.76 -0.05 3.46
CA SER A 143 -2.41 0.98 2.65
C SER A 143 -2.01 0.85 1.16
N VAL A 144 -1.43 1.89 0.51
CA VAL A 144 -0.92 1.75 -0.86
C VAL A 144 0.17 0.68 -0.97
N GLY A 145 0.94 0.43 0.08
CA GLY A 145 1.89 -0.68 0.14
C GLY A 145 1.20 -2.05 0.05
N SER A 146 -0.05 -2.18 0.53
CA SER A 146 -0.84 -3.41 0.36
C SER A 146 -1.29 -3.61 -1.09
N ALA A 147 -1.66 -2.53 -1.79
CA ALA A 147 -1.95 -2.60 -3.22
C ALA A 147 -0.69 -2.93 -4.04
N GLY A 148 0.46 -2.32 -3.69
CA GLY A 148 1.76 -2.68 -4.26
C GLY A 148 2.10 -4.15 -4.03
N ALA A 149 1.84 -4.66 -2.82
CA ALA A 149 2.09 -6.07 -2.47
C ALA A 149 1.23 -7.04 -3.29
N ILE A 150 -0.05 -6.75 -3.51
CA ILE A 150 -0.93 -7.56 -4.39
C ILE A 150 -0.46 -7.53 -5.85
N ILE A 151 -0.04 -6.36 -6.35
CA ILE A 151 0.49 -6.24 -7.71
C ILE A 151 1.77 -7.08 -7.86
N ALA A 152 2.72 -6.93 -6.93
CA ALA A 152 3.96 -7.71 -6.91
C ALA A 152 3.68 -9.22 -6.80
N ALA A 153 2.76 -9.64 -5.93
CA ALA A 153 2.36 -11.03 -5.75
C ALA A 153 1.70 -11.62 -7.01
N SER A 154 0.91 -10.83 -7.74
CA SER A 154 0.28 -11.27 -8.99
C SER A 154 1.28 -11.53 -10.12
N ARG A 155 2.48 -10.95 -10.04
CA ARG A 155 3.58 -11.08 -11.01
C ARG A 155 4.64 -12.09 -10.59
N ASN A 156 4.82 -12.29 -9.27
CA ASN A 156 5.92 -13.05 -8.67
C ASN A 156 5.41 -14.10 -7.67
N SER A 157 4.41 -14.88 -8.03
CA SER A 157 3.71 -15.78 -7.11
C SER A 157 4.62 -16.83 -6.44
N SER A 158 5.68 -17.31 -7.11
CA SER A 158 6.64 -18.27 -6.56
C SER A 158 7.60 -17.70 -5.51
N ARG A 159 7.68 -16.36 -5.42
CA ARG A 159 8.57 -15.69 -4.46
C ARG A 159 7.86 -15.23 -3.18
N ILE A 160 6.55 -15.39 -3.10
CA ILE A 160 5.76 -14.96 -1.95
C ILE A 160 4.98 -16.15 -1.43
N ARG A 161 5.23 -16.52 -0.18
CA ARG A 161 4.59 -17.67 0.47
C ARG A 161 3.27 -17.32 1.14
N ILE A 162 3.22 -16.18 1.79
CA ILE A 162 2.04 -15.67 2.52
C ILE A 162 1.96 -14.17 2.27
N LEU A 163 0.74 -13.66 2.14
CA LEU A 163 0.48 -12.24 1.91
C LEU A 163 -0.38 -11.65 3.05
N PHE A 164 0.15 -10.63 3.73
CA PHE A 164 -0.55 -9.82 4.70
C PHE A 164 -0.89 -8.47 4.09
N LEU A 165 -2.15 -8.07 4.12
CA LEU A 165 -2.67 -6.84 3.51
C LEU A 165 -3.42 -6.01 4.56
N GLU A 166 -2.75 -5.01 5.14
CA GLU A 166 -3.37 -4.13 6.13
C GLU A 166 -3.92 -2.87 5.47
N ALA A 167 -5.13 -2.48 5.90
CA ALA A 167 -5.84 -1.28 5.45
C ALA A 167 -5.88 -1.17 3.92
N SER A 168 -6.17 -2.30 3.26
CA SER A 168 -6.29 -2.40 1.81
C SER A 168 -7.66 -1.97 1.31
N TYR A 169 -7.80 -1.82 0.01
CA TYR A 169 -9.03 -1.49 -0.69
C TYR A 169 -9.27 -2.46 -1.85
N ALA A 170 -10.51 -2.50 -2.36
CA ALA A 170 -10.88 -3.35 -3.50
C ALA A 170 -10.55 -2.68 -4.84
N TYR A 171 -11.06 -1.46 -5.06
CA TYR A 171 -10.93 -0.72 -6.33
C TYR A 171 -10.24 0.62 -6.14
N THR A 172 -9.33 0.96 -7.05
CA THR A 172 -8.46 2.15 -6.93
C THR A 172 -9.25 3.45 -7.02
N LYS A 173 -10.19 3.56 -7.97
CA LYS A 173 -11.01 4.79 -8.13
C LYS A 173 -11.87 5.06 -6.90
N GLU A 174 -12.51 4.02 -6.37
CA GLU A 174 -13.33 4.14 -5.15
C GLU A 174 -12.50 4.53 -3.94
N ALA A 175 -11.33 3.93 -3.78
CA ALA A 175 -10.42 4.23 -2.69
C ALA A 175 -9.93 5.69 -2.73
N LEU A 176 -9.56 6.19 -3.91
CA LEU A 176 -9.15 7.57 -4.08
C LEU A 176 -10.30 8.56 -3.82
N LEU A 177 -11.51 8.28 -4.30
CA LEU A 177 -12.68 9.10 -3.98
C LEU A 177 -12.98 9.11 -2.47
N SER A 178 -12.90 7.95 -1.82
CA SER A 178 -13.09 7.84 -0.37
C SER A 178 -12.04 8.65 0.38
N LEU A 179 -10.77 8.55 -0.01
CA LEU A 179 -9.66 9.31 0.55
C LEU A 179 -9.87 10.82 0.39
N TYR A 180 -10.27 11.30 -0.80
CA TYR A 180 -10.49 12.72 -1.04
C TYR A 180 -11.64 13.26 -0.20
N ARG A 181 -12.75 12.50 -0.07
CA ARG A 181 -13.89 12.85 0.79
C ARG A 181 -13.52 12.84 2.27
N TRP A 182 -12.65 11.92 2.69
CA TRP A 182 -12.14 11.86 4.06
C TRP A 182 -11.27 13.08 4.40
N VAL A 183 -10.41 13.53 3.49
CA VAL A 183 -9.59 14.74 3.67
C VAL A 183 -10.46 15.99 3.73
N ASN A 184 -11.37 16.14 2.78
CA ASN A 184 -12.36 17.20 2.74
C ASN A 184 -13.54 16.79 1.86
N SER A 185 -14.75 16.76 2.43
CA SER A 185 -15.95 16.28 1.72
C SER A 185 -16.30 17.14 0.50
N PHE A 186 -16.19 18.48 0.61
CA PHE A 186 -16.44 19.38 -0.51
C PHE A 186 -15.44 19.12 -1.65
N PHE A 187 -14.14 19.05 -1.32
CA PHE A 187 -13.10 18.75 -2.29
C PHE A 187 -13.36 17.40 -3.00
N GLY A 188 -13.63 16.35 -2.23
CA GLY A 188 -13.85 15.00 -2.76
C GLY A 188 -15.10 14.91 -3.65
N ILE A 189 -16.17 15.65 -3.32
CA ILE A 189 -17.42 15.65 -4.11
C ILE A 189 -17.26 16.49 -5.39
N CYS A 190 -16.75 17.72 -5.25
CA CYS A 190 -16.72 18.67 -6.37
C CYS A 190 -15.57 18.43 -7.34
N PHE A 191 -14.40 17.99 -6.85
CA PHE A 191 -13.19 17.88 -7.68
C PHE A 191 -12.74 16.43 -7.88
N GLY A 192 -13.02 15.54 -6.93
CA GLY A 192 -12.59 14.14 -6.96
C GLY A 192 -12.90 13.40 -8.26
N PRO A 193 -14.14 13.44 -8.80
CA PRO A 193 -14.47 12.76 -10.05
C PRO A 193 -13.64 13.23 -11.24
N MET A 194 -13.40 14.56 -11.36
CA MET A 194 -12.62 15.11 -12.46
C MET A 194 -11.12 14.83 -12.28
N ILE A 195 -10.62 14.84 -11.04
CA ILE A 195 -9.23 14.41 -10.74
C ILE A 195 -9.03 12.95 -11.19
N LEU A 196 -9.97 12.06 -10.88
CA LEU A 196 -9.89 10.67 -11.31
C LEU A 196 -10.00 10.51 -12.83
N PHE A 197 -10.82 11.33 -13.49
CA PHE A 197 -10.89 11.37 -14.95
C PHE A 197 -9.52 11.70 -15.57
N TRP A 198 -8.85 12.76 -15.09
CA TRP A 198 -7.51 13.14 -15.56
C TRP A 198 -6.47 12.06 -15.25
N MET A 199 -6.51 11.52 -14.03
CA MET A 199 -5.59 10.42 -13.65
C MET A 199 -5.79 9.21 -14.57
N ASP A 200 -7.02 8.80 -14.81
CA ASP A 200 -7.33 7.65 -15.68
C ASP A 200 -6.83 7.89 -17.11
N LEU A 201 -7.07 9.10 -17.64
CA LEU A 201 -6.58 9.51 -18.94
C LEU A 201 -5.04 9.45 -19.02
N PHE A 202 -4.33 9.99 -18.02
CA PHE A 202 -2.86 9.98 -17.97
C PHE A 202 -2.27 8.58 -17.79
N TYR A 203 -3.00 7.68 -17.16
CA TYR A 203 -2.63 6.27 -17.04
C TYR A 203 -3.22 5.39 -18.16
N GLY A 204 -3.64 5.98 -19.28
CA GLY A 204 -4.15 5.27 -20.46
C GLY A 204 -5.42 4.49 -20.21
N ASN A 205 -6.33 5.03 -19.40
CA ASN A 205 -7.61 4.42 -18.99
C ASN A 205 -7.43 3.07 -18.24
N LYS A 206 -6.33 2.93 -17.50
CA LYS A 206 -5.95 1.68 -16.82
C LYS A 206 -5.89 1.81 -15.29
N LEU A 207 -6.43 2.90 -14.71
CA LEU A 207 -6.31 3.16 -13.28
C LEU A 207 -6.90 2.01 -12.42
N ASP A 208 -8.02 1.44 -12.83
CA ASP A 208 -8.64 0.28 -12.16
C ASP A 208 -8.15 -1.08 -12.64
N SER A 209 -7.40 -1.17 -13.73
CA SER A 209 -6.93 -2.46 -14.25
C SER A 209 -5.98 -3.18 -13.28
N VAL A 210 -5.29 -2.41 -12.43
CA VAL A 210 -4.37 -2.89 -11.40
C VAL A 210 -4.98 -2.82 -9.99
N SER A 211 -6.29 -2.65 -9.89
CA SER A 211 -7.00 -2.66 -8.60
C SER A 211 -6.84 -4.01 -7.89
N PRO A 212 -6.64 -4.04 -6.57
CA PRO A 212 -6.48 -5.26 -5.79
C PRO A 212 -7.51 -6.34 -6.09
N ALA A 213 -8.81 -5.99 -6.16
CA ALA A 213 -9.89 -6.95 -6.46
C ALA A 213 -9.76 -7.60 -7.84
N ARG A 214 -9.27 -6.86 -8.86
CA ARG A 214 -9.06 -7.41 -10.20
C ARG A 214 -7.84 -8.35 -10.28
N LEU A 215 -6.89 -8.19 -9.37
CA LEU A 215 -5.68 -9.01 -9.31
C LEU A 215 -5.82 -10.19 -8.34
N ALA A 216 -6.76 -10.13 -7.40
CA ALA A 216 -7.01 -11.18 -6.42
C ALA A 216 -7.14 -12.59 -7.03
N PRO A 217 -7.81 -12.81 -8.20
CA PRO A 217 -7.87 -14.13 -8.82
C PRO A 217 -6.52 -14.69 -9.29
N LYS A 218 -5.49 -13.85 -9.45
CA LYS A 218 -4.13 -14.25 -9.82
C LYS A 218 -3.27 -14.65 -8.63
N ILE A 219 -3.70 -14.33 -7.43
CA ILE A 219 -2.99 -14.65 -6.18
C ILE A 219 -3.14 -16.15 -5.91
N LYS A 220 -2.03 -16.81 -5.54
CA LYS A 220 -2.00 -18.28 -5.32
C LYS A 220 -1.70 -18.64 -3.87
N MET A 221 -1.05 -17.74 -3.12
CA MET A 221 -0.69 -17.96 -1.73
C MET A 221 -1.84 -17.61 -0.78
N PRO A 222 -1.81 -18.12 0.47
CA PRO A 222 -2.72 -17.69 1.55
C PRO A 222 -2.63 -16.18 1.80
N VAL A 223 -3.78 -15.55 2.09
CA VAL A 223 -3.90 -14.11 2.31
C VAL A 223 -4.57 -13.83 3.65
N MET A 224 -3.96 -12.97 4.46
CA MET A 224 -4.57 -12.37 5.64
C MET A 224 -4.86 -10.90 5.36
N LEU A 225 -6.12 -10.53 5.29
CA LEU A 225 -6.57 -9.15 5.28
C LEU A 225 -6.64 -8.65 6.72
N ILE A 226 -6.19 -7.42 6.96
CA ILE A 226 -6.19 -6.78 8.26
C ILE A 226 -6.81 -5.40 8.09
N HIS A 227 -7.85 -5.09 8.88
CA HIS A 227 -8.56 -3.82 8.71
C HIS A 227 -9.08 -3.26 10.03
N GLY A 228 -8.98 -1.95 10.21
CA GLY A 228 -9.57 -1.28 11.36
C GLY A 228 -11.07 -1.07 11.17
N GLU A 229 -11.88 -1.43 12.17
CA GLU A 229 -13.33 -1.29 12.12
C GLU A 229 -13.78 0.14 11.81
N LYS A 230 -13.07 1.13 12.39
CA LYS A 230 -13.39 2.56 12.24
C LYS A 230 -12.51 3.27 11.22
N ASP A 231 -11.97 2.54 10.24
CA ASP A 231 -11.23 3.16 9.15
C ASP A 231 -12.14 4.07 8.32
N LYS A 232 -11.93 5.40 8.45
CA LYS A 232 -12.69 6.42 7.71
C LYS A 232 -12.11 6.73 6.33
N ARG A 233 -10.86 6.31 6.06
CA ARG A 233 -10.22 6.49 4.75
C ARG A 233 -10.69 5.44 3.78
N PHE A 234 -10.62 4.19 4.22
CA PHE A 234 -11.07 3.01 3.50
C PHE A 234 -12.06 2.26 4.38
N PRO A 235 -13.37 2.47 4.23
CA PRO A 235 -14.39 1.79 5.03
C PRO A 235 -14.21 0.27 5.02
N LEU A 236 -14.57 -0.42 6.11
CA LEU A 236 -14.46 -1.88 6.25
C LEU A 236 -15.09 -2.64 5.06
N ALA A 237 -16.12 -2.05 4.44
CA ALA A 237 -16.74 -2.61 3.24
C ALA A 237 -15.73 -2.88 2.10
N PHE A 238 -14.67 -2.08 1.99
CA PHE A 238 -13.63 -2.30 0.98
C PHE A 238 -12.80 -3.56 1.25
N ALA A 239 -12.49 -3.84 2.52
CA ALA A 239 -11.82 -5.08 2.89
C ALA A 239 -12.71 -6.31 2.67
N LEU A 240 -14.01 -6.20 2.96
CA LEU A 240 -14.99 -7.25 2.70
C LEU A 240 -15.15 -7.53 1.20
N GLU A 241 -15.18 -6.48 0.37
CA GLU A 241 -15.24 -6.60 -1.07
C GLU A 241 -13.95 -7.25 -1.63
N LEU A 242 -12.78 -6.79 -1.16
CA LEU A 242 -11.52 -7.40 -1.55
C LEU A 242 -11.46 -8.88 -1.14
N LYS A 243 -11.94 -9.23 0.06
CA LYS A 243 -12.00 -10.63 0.51
C LYS A 243 -12.81 -11.51 -0.44
N ARG A 244 -13.96 -11.02 -0.91
CA ARG A 244 -14.83 -11.75 -1.87
C ARG A 244 -14.17 -11.97 -3.23
N SER A 245 -13.15 -11.18 -3.56
CA SER A 245 -12.45 -11.26 -4.85
C SER A 245 -11.39 -12.37 -4.90
N PHE A 246 -10.99 -12.94 -3.75
CA PHE A 246 -10.12 -14.11 -3.67
C PHE A 246 -10.92 -15.41 -3.85
N ALA A 247 -10.21 -16.49 -4.16
CA ALA A 247 -10.82 -17.82 -4.20
C ALA A 247 -11.41 -18.20 -2.82
N PRO A 248 -12.48 -19.00 -2.76
CA PRO A 248 -13.07 -19.43 -1.50
C PRO A 248 -12.03 -20.07 -0.57
N GLY A 249 -12.00 -19.62 0.69
CA GLY A 249 -11.05 -20.11 1.71
C GLY A 249 -9.63 -19.58 1.61
N GLN A 250 -9.26 -18.86 0.56
CA GLN A 250 -7.89 -18.35 0.36
C GLN A 250 -7.57 -17.13 1.24
N ALA A 251 -8.55 -16.27 1.49
CA ALA A 251 -8.37 -15.04 2.27
C ALA A 251 -9.15 -15.07 3.59
N GLU A 252 -8.43 -14.85 4.69
CA GLU A 252 -9.02 -14.57 6.00
C GLU A 252 -9.04 -13.06 6.26
N LEU A 253 -9.89 -12.58 7.16
CA LEU A 253 -10.00 -11.17 7.53
C LEU A 253 -9.93 -11.04 9.05
N TYR A 254 -8.96 -10.28 9.52
CA TYR A 254 -8.89 -9.76 10.88
C TYR A 254 -9.44 -8.34 10.91
N VAL A 255 -10.41 -8.08 11.79
CA VAL A 255 -10.95 -6.75 12.03
C VAL A 255 -10.46 -6.25 13.39
N GLY A 256 -9.69 -5.17 13.39
CA GLY A 256 -9.28 -4.49 14.62
C GLY A 256 -10.43 -3.65 15.16
N GLU A 257 -11.00 -4.07 16.30
CA GLU A 257 -12.15 -3.40 16.93
C GLU A 257 -11.79 -2.01 17.41
N GLY A 258 -12.66 -1.03 17.15
CA GLY A 258 -12.57 0.33 17.66
C GLY A 258 -11.45 1.20 17.07
N VAL A 259 -10.60 0.67 16.17
CA VAL A 259 -9.41 1.35 15.65
C VAL A 259 -9.56 1.79 14.19
N GLY A 260 -8.70 2.75 13.81
CA GLY A 260 -8.69 3.38 12.48
C GLY A 260 -7.75 2.73 11.48
N HIS A 261 -7.37 3.51 10.47
CA HIS A 261 -6.62 3.10 9.27
C HIS A 261 -5.24 2.44 9.54
N SER A 262 -4.60 2.76 10.63
CA SER A 262 -3.20 2.35 10.86
C SER A 262 -2.95 1.72 12.24
N ASP A 263 -3.99 1.44 12.99
CA ASP A 263 -3.87 1.12 14.41
C ASP A 263 -4.27 -0.33 14.74
N SER A 264 -4.56 -1.15 13.72
CA SER A 264 -4.94 -2.56 13.89
C SER A 264 -3.90 -3.36 14.69
N SER A 265 -2.61 -3.03 14.52
CA SER A 265 -1.51 -3.69 15.25
C SER A 265 -1.47 -3.41 16.76
N GLN A 266 -2.28 -2.46 17.24
CA GLN A 266 -2.39 -2.11 18.67
C GLN A 266 -3.51 -2.88 19.37
N THR A 267 -4.34 -3.62 18.64
CA THR A 267 -5.44 -4.39 19.21
C THR A 267 -4.95 -5.73 19.77
N SER A 268 -5.54 -6.17 20.90
CA SER A 268 -5.07 -7.34 21.66
C SER A 268 -5.11 -8.66 20.87
N GLY A 269 -6.04 -8.82 19.94
CA GLY A 269 -6.18 -10.01 19.11
C GLY A 269 -5.23 -10.08 17.90
N TYR A 270 -4.58 -8.97 17.56
CA TYR A 270 -3.79 -8.86 16.32
C TYR A 270 -2.67 -9.90 16.24
N ALA A 271 -1.75 -9.88 17.19
CA ALA A 271 -0.58 -10.76 17.17
C ALA A 271 -0.97 -12.25 17.20
N GLY A 272 -1.94 -12.62 18.06
CA GLY A 272 -2.42 -14.00 18.15
C GLY A 272 -3.06 -14.51 16.87
N THR A 273 -3.89 -13.70 16.21
CA THR A 273 -4.53 -14.07 14.94
C THR A 273 -3.51 -14.25 13.82
N LEU A 274 -2.58 -13.32 13.67
CA LEU A 274 -1.55 -13.41 12.63
C LEU A 274 -0.60 -14.60 12.86
N LYS A 275 -0.24 -14.86 14.13
CA LYS A 275 0.58 -16.03 14.46
C LYS A 275 -0.14 -17.34 14.13
N SER A 276 -1.40 -17.47 14.53
CA SER A 276 -2.22 -18.64 14.19
C SER A 276 -2.36 -18.85 12.69
N PHE A 277 -2.51 -17.78 11.92
CA PHE A 277 -2.56 -17.84 10.45
C PHE A 277 -1.24 -18.34 9.87
N LEU A 278 -0.08 -17.84 10.33
CA LEU A 278 1.25 -18.32 9.93
C LEU A 278 1.45 -19.79 10.26
N ASP A 279 1.06 -20.21 11.46
CA ASP A 279 1.28 -21.59 11.94
C ASP A 279 0.38 -22.60 11.19
N ARG A 280 -0.82 -22.20 10.73
CA ARG A 280 -1.69 -23.03 9.86
C ARG A 280 -1.22 -23.09 8.41
N ASN A 281 -0.37 -22.15 7.97
CA ASN A 281 0.18 -22.09 6.61
C ASN A 281 1.72 -22.23 6.67
N PRO A 282 2.23 -23.38 7.18
CA PRO A 282 3.67 -23.61 7.26
C PRO A 282 4.25 -23.65 5.86
N ASN A 283 5.54 -23.35 5.76
CA ASN A 283 6.27 -23.34 4.51
C ASN A 283 6.08 -24.67 3.77
N ASN A 284 5.27 -24.70 2.74
CA ASN A 284 5.41 -25.72 1.73
C ASN A 284 6.74 -25.43 1.01
N ASN A 285 7.72 -26.27 1.25
CA ASN A 285 9.02 -26.27 0.58
C ASN A 285 8.87 -26.41 -0.92
#